data_75a5d30a681f53105ac3381c8a7927b3
#
_entry.id   75a5d30a681f53105ac3381c8a7927b3
#
_cell.length_a   1.000
_cell.length_b   1.000
_cell.length_c   1.000
_cell.angle_alpha   90.00
_cell.angle_beta   90.00
_cell.angle_gamma   90.00
#
_symmetry.space_group_name_H-M   'P 1'
#
loop_
_entity.id
_entity.type
_entity.pdbx_description
1 polymer ?
#
loop_
_entity_poly.entity_id
_entity_poly.type
_entity_poly.pdbx_seq_one_letter_code
_entity_poly.pdbx_strand_id
1 'polypeptide(L)'
;AYFEEVIGAKYEDMYHNPIRRGFFADPSIVRVGSDYYMVNSSFIFFPCIPISHSTDLVHWEVIGHAITNPDWAHIDDLEGGRGYWAPDISYFNGKFYITATLRYNDDVDVKRRQIVVSSEKPEGPYSEPAFIEEDGIDPSIFTDKDNRRYMLLNRGARILELGDDCTKKISDAELLYYGTNKRAPEGPHLLYKDGYYYLFEAEGGTGLMHQVTVSRSKTLKGVYEPCPYNPIMRQNNPDEIIQRCGHGKPVQTQNGDWYMVYLCGRKIGDGYSILGRETALDPISWTMDG
;
A
#
# COMPACT_ATOMS: atom_id res chain seq x y z
N ALA A 1 34.33 1.80 7.52
CA ALA A 1 35.34 0.79 7.18
C ALA A 1 34.72 -0.55 6.77
N TYR A 2 33.88 -1.21 7.61
CA TYR A 2 33.26 -2.50 7.28
C TYR A 2 32.35 -2.46 6.02
N PHE A 3 31.52 -1.42 5.91
CA PHE A 3 30.63 -1.25 4.74
C PHE A 3 31.38 -0.98 3.45
N GLU A 4 32.42 -0.17 3.48
CA GLU A 4 33.26 0.12 2.33
C GLU A 4 34.03 -1.11 1.86
N GLU A 5 34.49 -1.94 2.78
CA GLU A 5 35.28 -3.13 2.51
C GLU A 5 34.43 -4.31 2.02
N VAL A 6 33.21 -4.47 2.53
CA VAL A 6 32.34 -5.62 2.23
C VAL A 6 31.35 -5.32 1.09
N ILE A 7 30.82 -4.09 1.02
CA ILE A 7 29.78 -3.70 0.07
C ILE A 7 30.37 -2.92 -1.13
N GLY A 8 31.56 -2.36 -0.98
CA GLY A 8 32.22 -1.57 -2.02
C GLY A 8 31.58 -0.21 -2.29
N ALA A 9 30.68 0.23 -1.42
CA ALA A 9 30.01 1.53 -1.46
C ALA A 9 30.30 2.32 -0.19
N LYS A 10 30.44 3.63 -0.31
CA LYS A 10 30.56 4.51 0.84
C LYS A 10 29.23 4.64 1.56
N TYR A 11 29.25 4.72 2.89
CA TYR A 11 28.04 4.91 3.70
C TYR A 11 27.25 6.17 3.30
N GLU A 12 27.94 7.22 2.94
CA GLU A 12 27.38 8.50 2.48
C GLU A 12 26.69 8.43 1.10
N ASP A 13 27.03 7.40 0.29
CA ASP A 13 26.44 7.17 -1.04
C ASP A 13 25.19 6.26 -0.97
N MET A 14 24.76 5.83 0.22
CA MET A 14 23.63 4.96 0.44
C MET A 14 22.42 5.72 1.01
N TYR A 15 21.23 5.34 0.60
CA TYR A 15 20.04 5.84 1.30
C TYR A 15 19.83 5.06 2.62
N HIS A 16 19.12 5.66 3.54
CA HIS A 16 18.86 5.09 4.86
C HIS A 16 17.36 4.99 5.12
N ASN A 17 16.93 3.81 5.58
CA ASN A 17 15.57 3.61 6.03
C ASN A 17 15.35 4.17 7.46
N PRO A 18 14.16 4.69 7.78
CA PRO A 18 13.04 4.90 6.84
C PRO A 18 13.32 6.09 5.91
N ILE A 19 12.92 5.96 4.64
CA ILE A 19 13.04 7.05 3.65
C ILE A 19 12.06 8.20 3.93
N ARG A 20 10.95 7.91 4.62
CA ARG A 20 10.01 8.93 5.11
C ARG A 20 9.80 8.75 6.60
N ARG A 21 10.35 9.67 7.36
CA ARG A 21 10.27 9.67 8.82
C ARG A 21 9.03 10.39 9.31
N GLY A 22 8.50 9.94 10.45
CA GLY A 22 7.35 10.53 11.11
C GLY A 22 6.05 9.81 10.76
N PHE A 23 5.00 10.56 10.39
CA PHE A 23 3.65 10.03 10.17
C PHE A 23 3.40 9.74 8.70
N PHE A 24 3.93 8.60 8.21
CA PHE A 24 3.79 8.12 6.84
C PHE A 24 3.53 6.61 6.81
N ALA A 25 2.38 6.22 7.36
CA ALA A 25 1.96 4.82 7.42
C ALA A 25 1.41 4.32 6.08
N ASP A 26 1.43 3.00 5.91
CA ASP A 26 0.72 2.28 4.85
C ASP A 26 0.98 2.85 3.45
N PRO A 27 2.25 2.90 2.98
CA PRO A 27 2.58 3.49 1.69
C PRO A 27 2.03 2.67 0.53
N SER A 28 1.48 3.36 -0.46
CA SER A 28 1.20 2.80 -1.77
C SER A 28 1.82 3.68 -2.84
N ILE A 29 2.37 3.07 -3.88
CA ILE A 29 3.18 3.73 -4.89
C ILE A 29 2.72 3.38 -6.30
N VAL A 30 2.84 4.35 -7.22
CA VAL A 30 2.70 4.14 -8.66
C VAL A 30 3.80 4.90 -9.40
N ARG A 31 4.29 4.31 -10.50
CA ARG A 31 5.22 4.97 -11.42
C ARG A 31 4.48 5.40 -12.68
N VAL A 32 4.73 6.64 -13.12
CA VAL A 32 4.24 7.18 -14.40
C VAL A 32 5.43 7.80 -15.13
N GLY A 33 5.91 7.16 -16.18
CA GLY A 33 7.15 7.56 -16.85
C GLY A 33 8.38 7.41 -15.94
N SER A 34 9.05 8.53 -15.66
CA SER A 34 10.19 8.63 -14.73
C SER A 34 9.81 9.09 -13.33
N ASP A 35 8.54 9.37 -13.10
CA ASP A 35 8.02 9.94 -11.86
C ASP A 35 7.35 8.88 -11.01
N TYR A 36 7.49 9.01 -9.70
CA TYR A 36 6.87 8.15 -8.70
C TYR A 36 5.94 8.96 -7.81
N TYR A 37 4.77 8.41 -7.55
CA TYR A 37 3.77 9.02 -6.68
C TYR A 37 3.39 8.06 -5.57
N MET A 38 3.30 8.57 -4.35
CA MET A 38 3.01 7.77 -3.17
C MET A 38 1.91 8.42 -2.35
N VAL A 39 1.04 7.59 -1.80
CA VAL A 39 0.02 7.98 -0.83
C VAL A 39 0.24 7.25 0.49
N ASN A 40 -0.20 7.87 1.58
CA ASN A 40 -0.10 7.33 2.94
C ASN A 40 -1.41 7.56 3.71
N SER A 41 -1.65 6.76 4.73
CA SER A 41 -2.77 6.92 5.67
C SER A 41 -2.72 8.28 6.36
N SER A 42 -3.86 8.94 6.48
CA SER A 42 -3.98 10.21 7.21
C SER A 42 -4.84 10.13 8.46
N PHE A 43 -5.57 9.04 8.65
CA PHE A 43 -6.49 8.88 9.78
C PHE A 43 -7.48 10.06 9.89
N ILE A 44 -7.54 10.73 11.03
CA ILE A 44 -8.40 11.90 11.26
C ILE A 44 -7.75 13.24 10.87
N PHE A 45 -6.56 13.23 10.27
CA PHE A 45 -5.88 14.46 9.90
C PHE A 45 -6.36 14.99 8.55
N PHE A 46 -6.59 16.32 8.52
CA PHE A 46 -6.99 17.06 7.32
C PHE A 46 -5.85 18.01 6.87
N PRO A 47 -5.62 18.18 5.56
CA PRO A 47 -6.26 17.52 4.41
C PRO A 47 -5.96 16.02 4.37
N CYS A 48 -6.90 15.23 3.80
CA CYS A 48 -6.81 13.77 3.92
C CYS A 48 -5.98 13.15 2.79
N ILE A 49 -5.21 12.12 3.15
CA ILE A 49 -4.43 11.29 2.25
C ILE A 49 -3.37 12.11 1.51
N PRO A 50 -2.19 12.32 2.09
CA PRO A 50 -1.10 13.05 1.45
C PRO A 50 -0.61 12.32 0.21
N ILE A 51 -0.32 13.09 -0.84
CA ILE A 51 0.26 12.62 -2.08
C ILE A 51 1.65 13.19 -2.19
N SER A 52 2.62 12.31 -2.41
CA SER A 52 4.02 12.70 -2.52
C SER A 52 4.59 12.29 -3.86
N HIS A 53 5.57 13.05 -4.34
CA HIS A 53 6.27 12.86 -5.60
C HIS A 53 7.77 12.63 -5.36
N SER A 54 8.36 11.79 -6.18
CA SER A 54 9.81 11.53 -6.23
C SER A 54 10.22 11.18 -7.66
N THR A 55 11.50 11.41 -7.98
CA THR A 55 12.13 10.94 -9.22
C THR A 55 13.18 9.86 -8.97
N ASP A 56 13.49 9.55 -7.69
CA ASP A 56 14.55 8.62 -7.30
C ASP A 56 14.15 7.58 -6.25
N LEU A 57 12.87 7.57 -5.83
CA LEU A 57 12.32 6.70 -4.78
C LEU A 57 12.77 7.03 -3.34
N VAL A 58 13.76 7.87 -3.16
CA VAL A 58 14.38 8.18 -1.85
C VAL A 58 13.96 9.55 -1.33
N HIS A 59 14.00 10.56 -2.20
CA HIS A 59 13.64 11.94 -1.85
C HIS A 59 12.21 12.23 -2.29
N TRP A 60 11.38 12.59 -1.32
CA TRP A 60 9.94 12.76 -1.50
C TRP A 60 9.46 14.14 -1.07
N GLU A 61 8.64 14.75 -1.90
CA GLU A 61 7.94 16.00 -1.63
C GLU A 61 6.43 15.79 -1.61
N VAL A 62 5.73 16.36 -0.63
CA VAL A 62 4.25 16.37 -0.61
C VAL A 62 3.77 17.39 -1.63
N ILE A 63 3.03 16.95 -2.64
CA ILE A 63 2.54 17.77 -3.73
C ILE A 63 1.05 18.11 -3.63
N GLY A 64 0.30 17.39 -2.80
CA GLY A 64 -1.13 17.57 -2.63
C GLY A 64 -1.74 16.54 -1.69
N HIS A 65 -3.08 16.52 -1.68
CA HIS A 65 -3.88 15.59 -0.89
C HIS A 65 -5.10 15.14 -1.69
N ALA A 66 -5.57 13.93 -1.43
CA ALA A 66 -6.70 13.36 -2.15
C ALA A 66 -8.03 14.04 -1.82
N ILE A 67 -8.20 14.52 -0.58
CA ILE A 67 -9.40 15.23 -0.14
C ILE A 67 -8.98 16.55 0.50
N THR A 68 -9.32 17.65 -0.15
CA THR A 68 -9.00 19.03 0.26
C THR A 68 -10.24 19.87 0.56
N ASN A 69 -11.43 19.37 0.23
CA ASN A 69 -12.70 19.98 0.64
C ASN A 69 -13.13 19.40 1.98
N PRO A 70 -13.27 20.22 3.05
CA PRO A 70 -13.67 19.73 4.37
C PRO A 70 -15.06 19.07 4.37
N ASP A 71 -15.98 19.52 3.52
CA ASP A 71 -17.33 18.94 3.42
C ASP A 71 -17.31 17.49 2.91
N TRP A 72 -16.23 17.06 2.26
CA TRP A 72 -16.04 15.71 1.73
C TRP A 72 -15.23 14.81 2.65
N ALA A 73 -14.65 15.34 3.71
CA ALA A 73 -13.69 14.62 4.56
C ALA A 73 -14.37 13.60 5.50
N HIS A 74 -15.57 13.93 6.02
CA HIS A 74 -16.35 13.06 6.92
C HIS A 74 -15.59 12.56 8.16
N ILE A 75 -14.72 13.40 8.74
CA ILE A 75 -13.84 13.02 9.87
C ILE A 75 -14.08 13.82 11.15
N ASP A 76 -14.99 14.79 11.16
CA ASP A 76 -15.11 15.78 12.24
C ASP A 76 -15.37 15.18 13.62
N ASP A 77 -16.19 14.14 13.71
CA ASP A 77 -16.59 13.52 14.98
C ASP A 77 -15.91 12.14 15.19
N LEU A 78 -14.82 11.87 14.49
CA LEU A 78 -14.14 10.58 14.60
C LEU A 78 -13.14 10.54 15.75
N GLU A 79 -13.12 9.40 16.43
CA GLU A 79 -12.14 9.09 17.46
C GLU A 79 -10.72 8.98 16.89
N GLY A 80 -9.73 9.17 17.74
CA GLY A 80 -8.33 8.96 17.38
C GLY A 80 -8.08 7.56 16.79
N GLY A 81 -7.35 7.50 15.68
CA GLY A 81 -7.08 6.27 14.96
C GLY A 81 -8.17 5.81 13.99
N ARG A 82 -9.28 6.55 13.87
CA ARG A 82 -10.29 6.37 12.83
C ARG A 82 -9.92 7.20 11.58
N GLY A 83 -10.86 7.37 10.66
CA GLY A 83 -10.68 8.14 9.44
C GLY A 83 -10.07 7.33 8.29
N TYR A 84 -9.15 7.91 7.54
CA TYR A 84 -8.63 7.31 6.30
C TYR A 84 -7.45 6.38 6.53
N TRP A 85 -7.69 5.09 6.26
CA TRP A 85 -6.73 4.00 6.41
C TRP A 85 -6.25 3.49 5.07
N ALA A 86 -4.97 3.15 5.01
CA ALA A 86 -4.30 2.39 3.95
C ALA A 86 -4.78 2.70 2.54
N PRO A 87 -4.47 3.90 2.02
CA PRO A 87 -4.82 4.28 0.66
C PRO A 87 -4.00 3.49 -0.36
N ASP A 88 -4.58 3.35 -1.55
CA ASP A 88 -3.87 2.89 -2.73
C ASP A 88 -3.93 3.94 -3.83
N ILE A 89 -2.82 4.10 -4.57
CA ILE A 89 -2.75 4.93 -5.77
C ILE A 89 -2.48 4.06 -6.99
N SER A 90 -3.25 4.29 -8.04
CA SER A 90 -3.08 3.66 -9.34
C SER A 90 -3.23 4.68 -10.47
N TYR A 91 -2.68 4.35 -11.64
CA TYR A 91 -2.76 5.21 -12.83
C TYR A 91 -3.26 4.39 -14.01
N PHE A 92 -4.28 4.88 -14.66
CA PHE A 92 -4.83 4.24 -15.83
C PHE A 92 -5.50 5.27 -16.75
N ASN A 93 -5.24 5.16 -18.04
CA ASN A 93 -5.88 5.98 -19.07
C ASN A 93 -5.80 7.49 -18.83
N GLY A 94 -4.62 7.98 -18.43
CA GLY A 94 -4.38 9.40 -18.20
C GLY A 94 -4.92 9.92 -16.86
N LYS A 95 -5.43 9.05 -15.97
CA LYS A 95 -5.96 9.45 -14.67
C LYS A 95 -5.31 8.70 -13.52
N PHE A 96 -5.13 9.41 -12.44
CA PHE A 96 -4.80 8.86 -11.12
C PHE A 96 -6.10 8.51 -10.40
N TYR A 97 -6.10 7.35 -9.75
CA TYR A 97 -7.17 6.88 -8.89
C TYR A 97 -6.58 6.62 -7.51
N ILE A 98 -7.21 7.17 -6.49
CA ILE A 98 -6.86 6.92 -5.10
C ILE A 98 -8.07 6.31 -4.42
N THR A 99 -7.87 5.19 -3.75
CA THR A 99 -8.87 4.54 -2.92
C THR A 99 -8.35 4.43 -1.49
N ALA A 100 -9.23 4.41 -0.51
CA ALA A 100 -8.90 4.23 0.89
C ALA A 100 -10.11 3.71 1.65
N THR A 101 -9.88 3.15 2.84
CA THR A 101 -10.96 2.86 3.78
C THR A 101 -11.26 4.09 4.62
N LEU A 102 -12.51 4.55 4.63
CA LEU A 102 -13.01 5.46 5.64
C LEU A 102 -13.55 4.64 6.82
N ARG A 103 -12.85 4.69 7.95
CA ARG A 103 -13.17 3.98 9.18
C ARG A 103 -13.89 4.92 10.13
N TYR A 104 -15.16 4.63 10.40
CA TYR A 104 -16.00 5.35 11.36
C TYR A 104 -15.76 4.86 12.80
N ASN A 105 -16.45 5.46 13.76
CA ASN A 105 -16.47 5.01 15.15
C ASN A 105 -17.17 3.64 15.28
N ASP A 106 -17.06 3.01 16.46
CA ASP A 106 -17.64 1.68 16.69
C ASP A 106 -19.13 1.69 17.04
N ASP A 107 -19.68 2.85 17.34
CA ASP A 107 -21.09 3.07 17.72
C ASP A 107 -22.05 3.22 16.53
N VAL A 108 -21.55 3.17 15.30
CA VAL A 108 -22.35 3.22 14.07
C VAL A 108 -22.51 1.83 13.43
N ASP A 109 -23.59 1.64 12.66
CA ASP A 109 -23.88 0.36 12.01
C ASP A 109 -22.85 0.03 10.93
N VAL A 110 -22.60 0.97 10.01
CA VAL A 110 -21.61 0.83 8.95
C VAL A 110 -20.29 1.41 9.41
N LYS A 111 -19.37 0.54 9.80
CA LYS A 111 -18.10 0.95 10.39
C LYS A 111 -17.03 1.28 9.38
N ARG A 112 -17.15 0.81 8.16
CA ARG A 112 -16.16 0.97 7.10
C ARG A 112 -16.83 1.10 5.75
N ARG A 113 -16.35 2.04 4.97
CA ARG A 113 -16.66 2.21 3.55
C ARG A 113 -15.38 2.41 2.79
N GLN A 114 -15.38 2.00 1.53
CA GLN A 114 -14.28 2.33 0.65
C GLN A 114 -14.62 3.61 -0.12
N ILE A 115 -13.62 4.46 -0.33
CA ILE A 115 -13.79 5.64 -1.20
C ILE A 115 -12.93 5.50 -2.44
N VAL A 116 -13.33 6.13 -3.53
CA VAL A 116 -12.53 6.31 -4.73
C VAL A 116 -12.61 7.76 -5.15
N VAL A 117 -11.45 8.38 -5.39
CA VAL A 117 -11.31 9.70 -6.00
C VAL A 117 -10.42 9.60 -7.22
N SER A 118 -10.59 10.49 -8.20
CA SER A 118 -9.75 10.51 -9.41
C SER A 118 -9.36 11.92 -9.84
N SER A 119 -8.21 12.02 -10.53
CA SER A 119 -7.72 13.28 -11.11
C SER A 119 -6.86 12.99 -12.34
N GLU A 120 -6.82 13.91 -13.29
CA GLU A 120 -5.87 13.89 -14.40
C GLU A 120 -4.46 14.34 -14.00
N LYS A 121 -4.35 15.04 -12.86
CA LYS A 121 -3.09 15.54 -12.31
C LYS A 121 -2.77 14.84 -11.00
N PRO A 122 -1.51 14.47 -10.76
CA PRO A 122 -1.13 13.78 -9.54
C PRO A 122 -1.38 14.61 -8.26
N GLU A 123 -1.18 15.92 -8.33
CA GLU A 123 -1.44 16.85 -7.23
C GLU A 123 -2.93 17.18 -7.01
N GLY A 124 -3.79 16.82 -7.94
CA GLY A 124 -5.21 17.13 -7.95
C GLY A 124 -5.57 18.41 -8.74
N PRO A 125 -6.77 19.00 -8.54
CA PRO A 125 -7.77 18.56 -7.57
C PRO A 125 -8.38 17.19 -7.92
N TYR A 126 -8.65 16.41 -6.91
CA TYR A 126 -9.36 15.14 -7.05
C TYR A 126 -10.88 15.35 -6.99
N SER A 127 -11.62 14.41 -7.57
CA SER A 127 -13.08 14.40 -7.55
C SER A 127 -13.62 14.27 -6.12
N GLU A 128 -14.89 14.59 -5.94
CA GLU A 128 -15.63 14.18 -4.77
C GLU A 128 -15.53 12.66 -4.58
N PRO A 129 -15.38 12.15 -3.34
CA PRO A 129 -15.28 10.73 -3.07
C PRO A 129 -16.55 9.97 -3.48
N ALA A 130 -16.39 8.98 -4.35
CA ALA A 130 -17.41 7.98 -4.59
C ALA A 130 -17.28 6.88 -3.53
N PHE A 131 -18.42 6.46 -2.93
CA PHE A 131 -18.44 5.42 -1.93
C PHE A 131 -18.72 4.05 -2.54
N ILE A 132 -17.86 3.09 -2.23
CA ILE A 132 -18.07 1.68 -2.54
C ILE A 132 -18.52 0.99 -1.25
N GLU A 133 -19.78 0.55 -1.25
CA GLU A 133 -20.43 -0.12 -0.11
C GLU A 133 -19.94 -1.58 -0.01
N GLU A 134 -18.77 -1.75 0.56
CA GLU A 134 -18.17 -3.05 0.84
C GLU A 134 -17.40 -2.99 2.16
N ASP A 135 -17.69 -3.92 3.07
CA ASP A 135 -16.96 -4.01 4.33
C ASP A 135 -15.57 -4.57 4.12
N GLY A 136 -14.60 -4.06 4.85
CA GLY A 136 -13.21 -4.46 4.78
C GLY A 136 -12.29 -3.26 4.93
N ILE A 137 -10.98 -3.52 4.81
CA ILE A 137 -9.93 -2.50 4.83
C ILE A 137 -8.93 -2.75 3.71
N ASP A 138 -8.03 -1.80 3.53
CA ASP A 138 -6.89 -1.86 2.62
C ASP A 138 -7.30 -2.08 1.16
N PRO A 139 -8.17 -1.22 0.60
CA PRO A 139 -8.58 -1.34 -0.79
C PRO A 139 -7.39 -1.04 -1.71
N SER A 140 -7.27 -1.79 -2.78
CA SER A 140 -6.37 -1.47 -3.89
C SER A 140 -7.08 -1.65 -5.23
N ILE A 141 -6.69 -0.85 -6.24
CA ILE A 141 -7.28 -0.95 -7.57
C ILE A 141 -6.30 -1.63 -8.51
N PHE A 142 -6.76 -2.71 -9.13
CA PHE A 142 -6.04 -3.44 -10.16
C PHE A 142 -6.77 -3.32 -11.51
N THR A 143 -6.02 -2.96 -12.56
CA THR A 143 -6.51 -2.98 -13.93
C THR A 143 -5.94 -4.19 -14.64
N ASP A 144 -6.79 -5.08 -15.11
CA ASP A 144 -6.38 -6.27 -15.84
C ASP A 144 -6.06 -5.94 -17.32
N LYS A 145 -5.43 -6.87 -18.00
CA LYS A 145 -5.01 -6.77 -19.41
C LYS A 145 -6.15 -6.54 -20.40
N ASP A 146 -7.39 -6.86 -20.02
CA ASP A 146 -8.60 -6.58 -20.77
C ASP A 146 -9.26 -5.23 -20.41
N ASN A 147 -8.55 -4.40 -19.62
CA ASN A 147 -8.98 -3.10 -19.08
C ASN A 147 -10.13 -3.17 -18.06
N ARG A 148 -10.52 -4.35 -17.62
CA ARG A 148 -11.47 -4.46 -16.50
C ARG A 148 -10.81 -4.01 -15.20
N ARG A 149 -11.59 -3.34 -14.37
CA ARG A 149 -11.13 -2.70 -13.14
C ARG A 149 -11.63 -3.49 -11.94
N TYR A 150 -10.73 -3.74 -11.01
CA TYR A 150 -11.04 -4.52 -9.82
C TYR A 150 -10.56 -3.78 -8.57
N MET A 151 -11.33 -3.96 -7.49
CA MET A 151 -10.89 -3.57 -6.15
C MET A 151 -10.59 -4.84 -5.35
N LEU A 152 -9.43 -4.85 -4.70
CA LEU A 152 -9.08 -5.86 -3.72
C LEU A 152 -9.26 -5.31 -2.32
N LEU A 153 -9.59 -6.17 -1.38
CA LEU A 153 -9.86 -5.85 0.03
C LEU A 153 -9.42 -7.00 0.94
N ASN A 154 -9.17 -6.74 2.20
CA ASN A 154 -9.08 -7.80 3.20
C ASN A 154 -10.50 -8.41 3.48
N ARG A 155 -10.66 -9.55 4.12
CA ARG A 155 -9.68 -10.40 4.81
C ARG A 155 -9.11 -11.41 3.84
N GLY A 156 -7.82 -11.66 3.96
CA GLY A 156 -7.12 -12.25 2.84
C GLY A 156 -7.10 -11.24 1.67
N ALA A 157 -7.14 -11.75 0.46
CA ALA A 157 -7.45 -10.97 -0.72
C ALA A 157 -8.83 -11.34 -1.23
N ARG A 158 -9.81 -10.47 -1.06
CA ARG A 158 -11.11 -10.53 -1.75
C ARG A 158 -11.07 -9.60 -2.93
N ILE A 159 -11.79 -9.91 -3.98
CA ILE A 159 -11.85 -9.13 -5.21
C ILE A 159 -13.30 -8.87 -5.61
N LEU A 160 -13.58 -7.66 -6.03
CA LEU A 160 -14.82 -7.28 -6.69
C LEU A 160 -14.50 -6.49 -7.96
N GLU A 161 -15.40 -6.51 -8.91
CA GLU A 161 -15.26 -5.73 -10.14
C GLU A 161 -15.88 -4.33 -9.96
N LEU A 162 -15.16 -3.33 -10.45
CA LEU A 162 -15.62 -1.94 -10.51
C LEU A 162 -16.10 -1.59 -11.91
N GLY A 163 -17.02 -0.62 -12.01
CA GLY A 163 -17.31 0.05 -13.27
C GLY A 163 -16.09 0.77 -13.85
N ASP A 164 -16.14 1.15 -15.11
CA ASP A 164 -15.00 1.72 -15.85
C ASP A 164 -14.41 2.99 -15.20
N ASP A 165 -15.23 3.79 -14.55
CA ASP A 165 -14.83 5.00 -13.82
C ASP A 165 -14.46 4.75 -12.36
N CYS A 166 -14.52 3.51 -11.90
CA CYS A 166 -14.28 3.07 -10.53
C CYS A 166 -15.21 3.67 -9.46
N THR A 167 -16.32 4.32 -9.84
CA THR A 167 -17.21 4.99 -8.88
C THR A 167 -18.24 4.06 -8.24
N LYS A 168 -18.38 2.83 -8.74
CA LYS A 168 -19.30 1.82 -8.22
C LYS A 168 -18.80 0.41 -8.41
N LYS A 169 -19.19 -0.49 -7.54
CA LYS A 169 -19.01 -1.93 -7.76
C LYS A 169 -20.09 -2.47 -8.70
N ILE A 170 -19.70 -3.43 -9.54
CA ILE A 170 -20.60 -4.13 -10.46
C ILE A 170 -20.67 -5.62 -10.21
N SER A 171 -19.90 -6.13 -9.24
CA SER A 171 -19.99 -7.48 -8.71
C SER A 171 -19.89 -7.51 -7.19
N ASP A 172 -20.31 -8.60 -6.58
CA ASP A 172 -20.03 -8.88 -5.18
C ASP A 172 -18.55 -9.27 -5.01
N ALA A 173 -18.04 -9.09 -3.79
CA ALA A 173 -16.69 -9.52 -3.44
C ALA A 173 -16.60 -11.04 -3.28
N GLU A 174 -15.59 -11.63 -3.87
CA GLU A 174 -15.26 -13.05 -3.73
C GLU A 174 -13.83 -13.24 -3.20
N LEU A 175 -13.58 -14.32 -2.48
CA LEU A 175 -12.25 -14.62 -1.95
C LEU A 175 -11.35 -15.16 -3.06
N LEU A 176 -10.18 -14.52 -3.28
CA LEU A 176 -9.12 -15.05 -4.12
C LEU A 176 -8.20 -16.00 -3.34
N TYR A 177 -7.71 -15.53 -2.19
CA TYR A 177 -6.71 -16.20 -1.40
C TYR A 177 -6.72 -15.70 0.03
N TYR A 178 -6.52 -16.59 1.01
CA TYR A 178 -6.57 -16.20 2.43
C TYR A 178 -5.18 -16.04 3.08
N GLY A 179 -4.12 -15.96 2.31
CA GLY A 179 -2.77 -15.85 2.84
C GLY A 179 -2.15 -17.20 3.23
N THR A 180 -1.05 -17.15 3.98
CA THR A 180 -0.26 -18.33 4.38
C THR A 180 -0.63 -18.88 5.76
N ASN A 181 -1.87 -18.68 6.21
CA ASN A 181 -2.38 -19.06 7.54
C ASN A 181 -1.74 -18.31 8.71
N LYS A 182 -1.22 -17.13 8.48
CA LYS A 182 -0.81 -16.21 9.55
C LYS A 182 -1.97 -15.31 9.95
N ARG A 183 -1.80 -14.64 11.09
CA ARG A 183 -2.80 -13.70 11.61
C ARG A 183 -2.99 -12.52 10.65
N ALA A 184 -4.26 -12.10 10.48
CA ALA A 184 -4.66 -10.87 9.82
C ALA A 184 -4.03 -10.68 8.42
N PRO A 185 -4.35 -11.54 7.43
CA PRO A 185 -3.99 -11.25 6.04
C PRO A 185 -4.78 -10.05 5.54
N GLU A 186 -4.05 -9.02 5.08
CA GLU A 186 -4.57 -7.70 4.70
C GLU A 186 -3.62 -7.04 3.68
N GLY A 187 -3.88 -5.81 3.28
CA GLY A 187 -3.03 -5.05 2.35
C GLY A 187 -2.81 -5.71 0.99
N PRO A 188 -3.86 -6.26 0.34
CA PRO A 188 -3.68 -7.01 -0.90
C PRO A 188 -3.34 -6.08 -2.07
N HIS A 189 -2.28 -6.41 -2.81
CA HIS A 189 -1.92 -5.77 -4.07
C HIS A 189 -1.68 -6.82 -5.15
N LEU A 190 -2.27 -6.63 -6.33
CA LEU A 190 -2.02 -7.45 -7.51
C LEU A 190 -1.06 -6.79 -8.48
N LEU A 191 -0.20 -7.61 -9.06
CA LEU A 191 0.72 -7.29 -10.13
C LEU A 191 0.66 -8.38 -11.20
N TYR A 192 0.46 -8.02 -12.48
CA TYR A 192 0.61 -8.96 -13.58
C TYR A 192 2.00 -8.86 -14.18
N LYS A 193 2.74 -9.96 -14.21
CA LYS A 193 4.10 -10.02 -14.72
C LYS A 193 4.40 -11.42 -15.31
N ASP A 194 4.96 -11.47 -16.50
CA ASP A 194 5.45 -12.70 -17.15
C ASP A 194 4.46 -13.87 -17.16
N GLY A 195 3.18 -13.55 -17.40
CA GLY A 195 2.11 -14.55 -17.50
C GLY A 195 1.49 -14.98 -16.17
N TYR A 196 1.88 -14.36 -15.06
CA TYR A 196 1.33 -14.63 -13.73
C TYR A 196 0.74 -13.38 -13.09
N TYR A 197 -0.30 -13.59 -12.30
CA TYR A 197 -0.80 -12.63 -11.32
C TYR A 197 -0.09 -12.89 -10.01
N TYR A 198 0.65 -11.91 -9.52
CA TYR A 198 1.32 -11.94 -8.22
C TYR A 198 0.49 -11.16 -7.22
N LEU A 199 0.14 -11.81 -6.13
CA LEU A 199 -0.63 -11.23 -5.03
C LEU A 199 0.28 -11.03 -3.83
N PHE A 200 0.47 -9.78 -3.44
CA PHE A 200 1.20 -9.38 -2.24
C PHE A 200 0.21 -9.14 -1.12
N GLU A 201 0.50 -9.66 0.07
CA GLU A 201 -0.31 -9.47 1.26
C GLU A 201 0.56 -9.10 2.47
N ALA A 202 -0.03 -8.31 3.38
CA ALA A 202 0.51 -8.12 4.71
C ALA A 202 -0.07 -9.17 5.64
N GLU A 203 0.76 -9.82 6.43
CA GLU A 203 0.33 -10.81 7.42
C GLU A 203 0.98 -10.56 8.78
N GLY A 204 0.43 -11.13 9.83
CA GLY A 204 0.93 -11.01 11.20
C GLY A 204 0.36 -9.83 11.99
N GLY A 205 -0.35 -8.92 11.33
CA GLY A 205 -0.82 -7.64 11.90
C GLY A 205 0.36 -6.68 12.13
N THR A 206 0.07 -5.40 12.37
CA THR A 206 1.07 -4.32 12.48
C THR A 206 1.97 -4.35 13.72
N GLY A 207 2.17 -5.53 14.31
CA GLY A 207 3.08 -5.76 15.44
C GLY A 207 4.45 -6.30 14.99
N LEU A 208 5.19 -6.89 15.93
CA LEU A 208 6.52 -7.46 15.68
C LEU A 208 6.51 -8.66 14.70
N MET A 209 5.34 -9.28 14.51
CA MET A 209 5.16 -10.40 13.57
C MET A 209 4.76 -9.96 12.16
N HIS A 210 4.69 -8.65 11.91
CA HIS A 210 4.31 -8.09 10.61
C HIS A 210 5.29 -8.51 9.51
N GLN A 211 4.75 -8.87 8.37
CA GLN A 211 5.52 -9.42 7.26
C GLN A 211 4.80 -9.18 5.92
N VAL A 212 5.53 -9.32 4.82
CA VAL A 212 4.98 -9.38 3.47
C VAL A 212 5.11 -10.81 2.94
N THR A 213 4.02 -11.33 2.42
CA THR A 213 3.97 -12.60 1.68
C THR A 213 3.55 -12.37 0.24
N VAL A 214 3.90 -13.28 -0.64
CA VAL A 214 3.49 -13.26 -2.03
C VAL A 214 3.03 -14.64 -2.47
N SER A 215 2.01 -14.66 -3.31
CA SER A 215 1.51 -15.84 -3.99
C SER A 215 1.26 -15.52 -5.47
N ARG A 216 1.16 -16.53 -6.32
CA ARG A 216 0.94 -16.32 -7.76
C ARG A 216 -0.09 -17.28 -8.34
N SER A 217 -0.73 -16.83 -9.41
CA SER A 217 -1.66 -17.64 -10.21
C SER A 217 -1.52 -17.32 -11.70
N LYS A 218 -1.80 -18.30 -12.57
CA LYS A 218 -1.84 -18.06 -14.03
C LYS A 218 -3.07 -17.33 -14.50
N THR A 219 -4.13 -17.34 -13.70
CA THR A 219 -5.39 -16.64 -14.00
C THR A 219 -5.82 -15.79 -12.82
N LEU A 220 -6.47 -14.66 -13.08
CA LEU A 220 -6.85 -13.71 -12.04
C LEU A 220 -7.62 -14.35 -10.89
N LYS A 221 -8.60 -15.19 -11.20
CA LYS A 221 -9.45 -15.90 -10.24
C LYS A 221 -9.10 -17.39 -10.13
N GLY A 222 -7.83 -17.73 -10.32
CA GLY A 222 -7.33 -19.10 -10.25
C GLY A 222 -6.84 -19.50 -8.86
N VAL A 223 -6.12 -20.61 -8.82
CA VAL A 223 -5.47 -21.08 -7.59
C VAL A 223 -4.17 -20.30 -7.41
N TYR A 224 -4.04 -19.62 -6.29
CA TYR A 224 -2.82 -18.91 -5.90
C TYR A 224 -1.89 -19.87 -5.13
N GLU A 225 -0.68 -19.98 -5.62
CA GLU A 225 0.39 -20.78 -5.02
C GLU A 225 1.32 -19.87 -4.22
N PRO A 226 1.54 -20.13 -2.92
CA PRO A 226 2.44 -19.30 -2.12
C PRO A 226 3.89 -19.44 -2.58
N CYS A 227 4.61 -18.35 -2.52
CA CYS A 227 6.06 -18.35 -2.76
C CYS A 227 6.75 -19.25 -1.72
N PRO A 228 7.67 -20.14 -2.14
CA PRO A 228 8.37 -21.04 -1.21
C PRO A 228 9.32 -20.29 -0.26
N TYR A 229 9.63 -19.04 -0.56
CA TYR A 229 10.50 -18.18 0.24
C TYR A 229 9.73 -17.25 1.20
N ASN A 230 8.39 -17.40 1.30
CA ASN A 230 7.60 -16.59 2.22
C ASN A 230 8.02 -16.74 3.69
N PRO A 231 8.03 -15.65 4.48
CA PRO A 231 7.75 -14.29 4.07
C PRO A 231 8.90 -13.69 3.26
N ILE A 232 8.58 -12.94 2.20
CA ILE A 232 9.60 -12.25 1.39
C ILE A 232 10.20 -11.02 2.08
N MET A 233 9.50 -10.51 3.10
CA MET A 233 9.97 -9.41 3.93
C MET A 233 9.48 -9.57 5.35
N ARG A 234 10.38 -9.44 6.31
CA ARG A 234 10.11 -9.39 7.74
C ARG A 234 11.37 -8.95 8.49
N GLN A 235 11.22 -8.20 9.58
CA GLN A 235 12.33 -7.99 10.52
C GLN A 235 12.40 -9.15 11.51
N ASN A 236 13.45 -9.95 11.42
CA ASN A 236 13.67 -11.11 12.28
C ASN A 236 14.58 -10.82 13.49
N ASN A 237 15.37 -9.75 13.41
CA ASN A 237 16.25 -9.38 14.53
C ASN A 237 15.53 -8.37 15.46
N PRO A 238 15.19 -8.76 16.69
CA PRO A 238 14.50 -7.88 17.64
C PRO A 238 15.37 -6.71 18.15
N ASP A 239 16.67 -6.76 17.93
CA ASP A 239 17.62 -5.72 18.38
C ASP A 239 17.75 -4.58 17.38
N GLU A 240 17.32 -4.78 16.15
CA GLU A 240 17.34 -3.74 15.12
C GLU A 240 16.38 -2.58 15.44
N ILE A 241 16.76 -1.38 14.98
CA ILE A 241 15.97 -0.17 15.20
C ILE A 241 14.67 -0.20 14.38
N ILE A 242 14.73 -0.71 13.13
CA ILE A 242 13.58 -0.82 12.26
C ILE A 242 12.85 -2.14 12.53
N GLN A 243 11.58 -2.03 12.91
CA GLN A 243 10.72 -3.14 13.30
C GLN A 243 9.39 -3.08 12.56
N ARG A 244 8.58 -4.12 12.70
CA ARG A 244 7.18 -4.18 12.22
C ARG A 244 7.03 -4.00 10.71
N CYS A 245 8.01 -4.48 9.94
CA CYS A 245 8.06 -4.31 8.48
C CYS A 245 6.99 -5.13 7.78
N GLY A 246 6.14 -4.49 7.02
CA GLY A 246 5.06 -5.14 6.29
C GLY A 246 4.23 -4.15 5.48
N HIS A 247 3.10 -4.64 4.94
CA HIS A 247 2.19 -3.87 4.10
C HIS A 247 2.95 -3.25 2.89
N GLY A 248 3.64 -4.11 2.15
CA GLY A 248 4.49 -3.69 1.05
C GLY A 248 3.77 -3.64 -0.29
N LYS A 249 4.16 -2.67 -1.12
CA LYS A 249 3.76 -2.59 -2.53
C LYS A 249 4.99 -2.52 -3.42
N PRO A 250 5.13 -3.43 -4.41
CA PRO A 250 6.24 -3.40 -5.34
C PRO A 250 6.08 -2.29 -6.39
N VAL A 251 7.21 -1.79 -6.88
CA VAL A 251 7.29 -0.86 -8.00
C VAL A 251 8.49 -1.19 -8.87
N GLN A 252 8.31 -1.10 -10.18
CA GLN A 252 9.42 -1.23 -11.14
C GLN A 252 9.90 0.16 -11.55
N THR A 253 11.22 0.36 -11.53
CA THR A 253 11.84 1.58 -12.04
C THR A 253 11.80 1.62 -13.57
N GLN A 254 12.08 2.79 -14.15
CA GLN A 254 12.23 2.94 -15.61
C GLN A 254 13.39 2.12 -16.19
N ASN A 255 14.36 1.74 -15.35
CA ASN A 255 15.51 0.93 -15.73
C ASN A 255 15.27 -0.59 -15.61
N GLY A 256 14.09 -0.97 -15.08
CA GLY A 256 13.70 -2.36 -14.90
C GLY A 256 14.00 -2.95 -13.51
N ASP A 257 14.66 -2.21 -12.64
CA ASP A 257 14.92 -2.63 -11.26
C ASP A 257 13.62 -2.61 -10.45
N TRP A 258 13.54 -3.48 -9.45
CA TRP A 258 12.37 -3.59 -8.60
C TRP A 258 12.67 -3.19 -7.17
N TYR A 259 11.76 -2.42 -6.60
CA TYR A 259 11.76 -2.01 -5.21
C TYR A 259 10.40 -2.25 -4.57
N MET A 260 10.36 -2.25 -3.24
CA MET A 260 9.15 -2.32 -2.45
C MET A 260 9.15 -1.19 -1.44
N VAL A 261 8.09 -0.37 -1.44
CA VAL A 261 7.77 0.52 -0.32
C VAL A 261 6.97 -0.28 0.69
N TYR A 262 7.21 -0.05 1.98
CA TYR A 262 6.51 -0.75 3.05
C TYR A 262 6.47 0.10 4.32
N LEU A 263 5.57 -0.21 5.22
CA LEU A 263 5.55 0.45 6.53
C LEU A 263 6.56 -0.17 7.48
N CYS A 264 7.09 0.64 8.36
CA CYS A 264 7.90 0.19 9.49
C CYS A 264 7.65 1.07 10.73
N GLY A 265 8.13 0.61 11.89
CA GLY A 265 8.19 1.41 13.10
C GLY A 265 9.62 1.40 13.64
N ARG A 266 10.14 2.55 14.06
CA ARG A 266 11.44 2.62 14.72
C ARG A 266 11.29 2.38 16.22
N LYS A 267 12.17 1.54 16.72
CA LYS A 267 12.30 1.21 18.13
C LYS A 267 12.89 2.39 18.91
N ILE A 268 12.30 2.72 20.07
CA ILE A 268 12.80 3.71 21.00
C ILE A 268 12.75 3.09 22.40
N GLY A 269 13.90 3.04 23.09
CA GLY A 269 13.99 2.41 24.42
C GLY A 269 13.55 0.94 24.38
N ASP A 270 12.62 0.55 25.23
CA ASP A 270 12.17 -0.84 25.42
C ASP A 270 11.34 -1.44 24.27
N GLY A 271 11.52 -0.93 23.06
CA GLY A 271 10.90 -1.50 21.85
C GLY A 271 9.60 -0.84 21.41
N TYR A 272 9.19 0.25 22.02
CA TYR A 272 8.04 1.03 21.59
C TYR A 272 8.43 2.06 20.55
N SER A 273 7.70 2.06 19.43
CA SER A 273 7.79 3.13 18.44
C SER A 273 6.72 4.17 18.73
N ILE A 274 7.12 5.36 19.16
CA ILE A 274 6.24 6.50 19.43
C ILE A 274 6.18 7.49 18.27
N LEU A 275 6.98 7.27 17.22
CA LEU A 275 7.09 8.16 16.08
C LEU A 275 5.98 7.92 15.05
N GLY A 276 5.11 6.94 15.28
CA GLY A 276 4.14 6.47 14.28
C GLY A 276 4.72 5.39 13.38
N ARG A 277 3.97 5.03 12.36
CA ARG A 277 4.45 4.15 11.28
C ARG A 277 5.06 5.00 10.18
N GLU A 278 6.21 4.60 9.69
CA GLU A 278 7.02 5.32 8.73
C GLU A 278 7.14 4.52 7.44
N THR A 279 7.58 5.15 6.36
CA THR A 279 7.77 4.47 5.07
C THR A 279 9.24 4.12 4.88
N ALA A 280 9.48 2.87 4.53
CA ALA A 280 10.79 2.33 4.14
C ALA A 280 10.78 1.81 2.70
N LEU A 281 11.97 1.59 2.16
CA LEU A 281 12.22 1.15 0.78
C LEU A 281 13.34 0.12 0.78
N ASP A 282 13.10 -1.03 0.14
CA ASP A 282 14.16 -2.01 -0.13
C ASP A 282 14.05 -2.56 -1.56
N PRO A 283 15.19 -2.95 -2.17
CA PRO A 283 15.18 -3.64 -3.45
C PRO A 283 14.56 -5.03 -3.30
N ILE A 284 13.88 -5.47 -4.34
CA ILE A 284 13.41 -6.85 -4.46
C ILE A 284 13.96 -7.47 -5.73
N SER A 285 14.18 -8.78 -5.70
CA SER A 285 14.61 -9.56 -6.86
C SER A 285 13.61 -10.65 -7.17
N TRP A 286 13.55 -11.03 -8.43
CA TRP A 286 12.74 -12.12 -8.93
C TRP A 286 13.62 -13.33 -9.19
N THR A 287 13.16 -14.52 -8.84
CA THR A 287 13.84 -15.75 -9.22
C THR A 287 13.63 -16.04 -10.71
N MET A 288 14.43 -16.98 -11.29
CA MET A 288 14.35 -17.27 -12.73
C MET A 288 13.00 -17.83 -13.17
N ASP A 289 12.28 -18.43 -12.24
CA ASP A 289 10.96 -19.02 -12.46
C ASP A 289 9.80 -18.17 -11.88
N GLY A 290 10.12 -16.92 -11.46
CA GLY A 290 9.18 -15.90 -10.99
C GLY A 290 9.00 -15.83 -9.48
#